data_883098a0c722d69f44ba8fc9290879d4
#
_entry.id   883098a0c722d69f44ba8fc9290879d4
#
_cell.length_a   1.000
_cell.length_b   1.000
_cell.length_c   1.000
_cell.angle_alpha   90.00
_cell.angle_beta   90.00
_cell.angle_gamma   90.00
#
_symmetry.space_group_name_H-M   'P 1'
#
loop_
_entity.id
_entity.type
_entity.pdbx_description
1 polymer ?
#
loop_
_entity_poly.entity_id
_entity_poly.type
_entity_poly.pdbx_seq_one_letter_code
_entity_poly.pdbx_strand_id
1 'polypeptide(L)'
;MMQALHTLELYFHAEDDLDPLIRAALIHYQFETIHPFLDGNGRIGRLLILLFLIDQKVIEAPYLYISYFLKLNRTKYYEHMTSVRTNGTYENWCKFFLSAAEEAAQDALDTIERMHQLSVSVRARITDGVRGKAALAKLEQFMSYLERTPIIEIKRTSSDLGWSFPTTSKYVKRFTDAGILKEVTGRVRGRAFAYEQYLAILRKDMQPL
;
A
#
# COMPACT_ATOMS: atom_id res chain seq x y z
N MET A 1 -19.21 18.53 20.26
CA MET A 1 -18.04 17.89 19.67
C MET A 1 -17.45 16.79 20.57
N MET A 2 -16.95 17.08 21.78
CA MET A 2 -16.34 16.06 22.67
C MET A 2 -17.29 14.90 23.00
N GLN A 3 -18.54 15.18 23.33
CA GLN A 3 -19.56 14.13 23.60
C GLN A 3 -19.80 13.24 22.37
N ALA A 4 -19.86 13.82 21.16
CA ALA A 4 -20.05 13.05 19.92
C ALA A 4 -18.84 12.15 19.60
N LEU A 5 -17.60 12.63 19.87
CA LEU A 5 -16.39 11.81 19.74
C LEU A 5 -16.39 10.66 20.75
N HIS A 6 -16.76 10.92 22.01
CA HIS A 6 -16.86 9.86 23.01
C HIS A 6 -17.91 8.80 22.63
N THR A 7 -19.07 9.22 22.11
CA THR A 7 -20.08 8.27 21.61
C THR A 7 -19.56 7.44 20.43
N LEU A 8 -18.79 8.06 19.51
CA LEU A 8 -18.15 7.34 18.40
C LEU A 8 -17.11 6.32 18.90
N GLU A 9 -16.31 6.69 19.91
CA GLU A 9 -15.34 5.81 20.55
C GLU A 9 -16.02 4.60 21.18
N LEU A 10 -17.12 4.83 21.92
CA LEU A 10 -17.92 3.73 22.48
C LEU A 10 -18.46 2.80 21.40
N TYR A 11 -18.96 3.34 20.29
CA TYR A 11 -19.45 2.54 19.16
C TYR A 11 -18.31 1.77 18.47
N PHE A 12 -17.12 2.35 18.36
CA PHE A 12 -15.95 1.70 17.80
C PHE A 12 -15.61 0.40 18.53
N HIS A 13 -15.73 0.39 19.86
CA HIS A 13 -15.40 -0.74 20.72
C HIS A 13 -16.61 -1.61 21.11
N ALA A 14 -17.81 -1.21 20.72
CA ALA A 14 -19.01 -2.00 21.03
C ALA A 14 -19.02 -3.34 20.29
N GLU A 15 -19.57 -4.37 20.90
CA GLU A 15 -20.01 -5.59 20.21
C GLU A 15 -21.27 -5.27 19.42
N ASP A 16 -21.32 -5.66 18.15
CA ASP A 16 -22.44 -5.41 17.24
C ASP A 16 -22.55 -6.58 16.26
N ASP A 17 -23.76 -6.97 15.91
CA ASP A 17 -24.04 -8.03 14.94
C ASP A 17 -23.88 -7.57 13.48
N LEU A 18 -23.64 -6.27 13.25
CA LEU A 18 -23.39 -5.73 11.91
C LEU A 18 -22.03 -6.18 11.37
N ASP A 19 -22.00 -6.45 10.07
CA ASP A 19 -20.76 -6.74 9.35
C ASP A 19 -19.70 -5.63 9.59
N PRO A 20 -18.45 -5.98 9.87
CA PRO A 20 -17.39 -5.00 10.14
C PRO A 20 -17.18 -3.97 9.02
N LEU A 21 -17.41 -4.32 7.74
CA LEU A 21 -17.33 -3.34 6.65
C LEU A 21 -18.45 -2.31 6.71
N ILE A 22 -19.66 -2.72 7.11
CA ILE A 22 -20.79 -1.80 7.32
C ILE A 22 -20.48 -0.89 8.52
N ARG A 23 -19.96 -1.45 9.62
CA ARG A 23 -19.52 -0.66 10.78
C ARG A 23 -18.43 0.35 10.42
N ALA A 24 -17.44 -0.06 9.63
CA ALA A 24 -16.39 0.84 9.12
C ALA A 24 -16.98 2.02 8.31
N ALA A 25 -17.99 1.76 7.47
CA ALA A 25 -18.69 2.80 6.72
C ALA A 25 -19.39 3.80 7.63
N LEU A 26 -20.08 3.31 8.68
CA LEU A 26 -20.80 4.15 9.65
C LEU A 26 -19.85 4.96 10.54
N ILE A 27 -18.76 4.35 11.01
CA ILE A 27 -17.68 5.01 11.77
C ILE A 27 -17.07 6.14 10.97
N HIS A 28 -16.72 5.87 9.71
CA HIS A 28 -16.14 6.87 8.81
C HIS A 28 -17.12 8.04 8.58
N TYR A 29 -18.39 7.74 8.24
CA TYR A 29 -19.43 8.76 8.08
C TYR A 29 -19.57 9.64 9.31
N GLN A 30 -19.66 9.02 10.50
CA GLN A 30 -19.84 9.75 11.73
C GLN A 30 -18.63 10.62 12.09
N PHE A 31 -17.41 10.11 11.89
CA PHE A 31 -16.19 10.88 12.11
C PHE A 31 -16.12 12.11 11.20
N GLU A 32 -16.39 11.95 9.90
CA GLU A 32 -16.42 13.04 8.92
C GLU A 32 -17.55 14.05 9.23
N THR A 33 -18.64 13.61 9.86
CA THR A 33 -19.74 14.47 10.28
C THR A 33 -19.39 15.28 11.52
N ILE A 34 -18.70 14.69 12.50
CA ILE A 34 -18.22 15.38 13.72
C ILE A 34 -17.16 16.43 13.34
N HIS A 35 -16.29 16.10 12.39
CA HIS A 35 -15.24 16.95 11.83
C HIS A 35 -14.38 17.63 12.91
N PRO A 36 -13.69 16.88 13.78
CA PRO A 36 -13.13 17.42 15.03
C PRO A 36 -11.90 18.31 14.84
N PHE A 37 -11.19 18.22 13.72
CA PHE A 37 -9.95 18.95 13.48
C PHE A 37 -10.16 20.12 12.50
N LEU A 38 -9.32 21.16 12.60
CA LEU A 38 -9.33 22.28 11.66
C LEU A 38 -8.90 21.85 10.25
N ASP A 39 -7.98 20.86 10.13
CA ASP A 39 -7.56 20.26 8.86
C ASP A 39 -7.22 18.77 9.08
N GLY A 40 -7.23 18.01 8.00
CA GLY A 40 -6.81 16.61 8.02
C GLY A 40 -7.90 15.61 8.40
N ASN A 41 -9.14 16.01 8.65
CA ASN A 41 -10.23 15.09 9.03
C ASN A 41 -10.37 13.95 8.05
N GLY A 42 -10.43 14.22 6.74
CA GLY A 42 -10.54 13.19 5.72
C GLY A 42 -9.37 12.20 5.69
N ARG A 43 -8.16 12.61 6.03
CA ARG A 43 -7.00 11.70 6.17
C ARG A 43 -7.15 10.80 7.38
N ILE A 44 -7.54 11.37 8.50
CA ILE A 44 -7.74 10.64 9.77
C ILE A 44 -8.95 9.71 9.65
N GLY A 45 -10.08 10.18 9.08
CA GLY A 45 -11.27 9.37 8.87
C GLY A 45 -11.00 8.14 8.01
N ARG A 46 -10.21 8.28 6.94
CA ARG A 46 -9.79 7.14 6.12
C ARG A 46 -8.78 6.22 6.82
N LEU A 47 -7.92 6.76 7.67
CA LEU A 47 -7.05 5.95 8.52
C LEU A 47 -7.85 5.13 9.54
N LEU A 48 -8.89 5.71 10.13
CA LEU A 48 -9.78 4.99 11.06
C LEU A 48 -10.44 3.78 10.41
N ILE A 49 -10.81 3.83 9.12
CA ILE A 49 -11.32 2.65 8.41
C ILE A 49 -10.33 1.49 8.51
N LEU A 50 -9.06 1.73 8.15
CA LEU A 50 -8.02 0.70 8.17
C LEU A 50 -7.76 0.17 9.57
N LEU A 51 -7.64 1.06 10.56
CA LEU A 51 -7.40 0.70 11.94
C LEU A 51 -8.54 -0.15 12.49
N PHE A 52 -9.80 0.22 12.20
CA PHE A 52 -10.96 -0.54 12.60
C PHE A 52 -10.97 -1.95 11.96
N LEU A 53 -10.72 -2.06 10.65
CA LEU A 53 -10.71 -3.35 9.97
C LEU A 53 -9.58 -4.27 10.46
N ILE A 54 -8.43 -3.70 10.85
CA ILE A 54 -7.32 -4.46 11.47
C ILE A 54 -7.73 -4.93 12.87
N ASP A 55 -8.31 -4.05 13.69
CA ASP A 55 -8.79 -4.37 15.03
C ASP A 55 -9.83 -5.50 14.99
N GLN A 56 -10.76 -5.43 14.06
CA GLN A 56 -11.78 -6.47 13.82
C GLN A 56 -11.24 -7.72 13.09
N LYS A 57 -9.92 -7.80 12.80
CA LYS A 57 -9.25 -8.92 12.12
C LYS A 57 -9.82 -9.25 10.73
N VAL A 58 -10.44 -8.28 10.08
CA VAL A 58 -10.89 -8.40 8.67
C VAL A 58 -9.69 -8.37 7.73
N ILE A 59 -8.69 -7.56 8.06
CA ILE A 59 -7.40 -7.49 7.36
C ILE A 59 -6.25 -7.59 8.39
N GLU A 60 -5.14 -8.21 8.02
CA GLU A 60 -3.98 -8.37 8.91
C GLU A 60 -3.05 -7.14 8.91
N ALA A 61 -3.08 -6.36 7.83
CA ALA A 61 -2.25 -5.17 7.65
C ALA A 61 -2.95 -4.19 6.69
N PRO A 62 -2.49 -2.93 6.55
CA PRO A 62 -3.17 -1.88 5.79
C PRO A 62 -3.02 -2.07 4.26
N TYR A 63 -3.40 -3.24 3.73
CA TYR A 63 -3.32 -3.54 2.30
C TYR A 63 -4.46 -2.92 1.48
N LEU A 64 -5.58 -2.55 2.12
CA LEU A 64 -6.78 -2.05 1.47
C LEU A 64 -6.69 -0.53 1.26
N TYR A 65 -6.33 -0.09 0.06
CA TYR A 65 -6.19 1.34 -0.23
C TYR A 65 -7.51 2.01 -0.63
N ILE A 66 -8.54 1.84 0.21
CA ILE A 66 -9.88 2.41 -0.01
C ILE A 66 -9.87 3.94 -0.20
N SER A 67 -8.87 4.63 0.37
CA SER A 67 -8.70 6.07 0.23
C SER A 67 -8.63 6.56 -1.21
N TYR A 68 -8.00 5.77 -2.09
CA TYR A 68 -7.88 6.09 -3.51
C TYR A 68 -9.25 6.07 -4.20
N PHE A 69 -10.02 5.02 -3.97
CA PHE A 69 -11.34 4.84 -4.60
C PHE A 69 -12.36 5.86 -4.11
N LEU A 70 -12.36 6.18 -2.81
CA LEU A 70 -13.18 7.26 -2.26
C LEU A 70 -12.81 8.63 -2.88
N LYS A 71 -11.52 8.89 -3.10
CA LYS A 71 -11.04 10.12 -3.74
C LYS A 71 -11.37 10.17 -5.22
N LEU A 72 -11.23 9.06 -5.94
CA LEU A 72 -11.57 8.94 -7.36
C LEU A 72 -13.06 9.24 -7.59
N ASN A 73 -13.93 8.80 -6.69
CA ASN A 73 -15.37 9.02 -6.71
C ASN A 73 -15.81 10.20 -5.82
N ARG A 74 -14.99 11.26 -5.71
CA ARG A 74 -15.17 12.36 -4.76
C ARG A 74 -16.55 12.99 -4.82
N THR A 75 -17.09 13.25 -6.01
CA THR A 75 -18.41 13.87 -6.18
C THR A 75 -19.51 12.98 -5.57
N LYS A 76 -19.56 11.71 -5.94
CA LYS A 76 -20.51 10.73 -5.37
C LYS A 76 -20.36 10.57 -3.87
N TYR A 77 -19.10 10.56 -3.38
CA TYR A 77 -18.81 10.49 -1.95
C TYR A 77 -19.51 11.64 -1.19
N TYR A 78 -19.38 12.89 -1.62
CA TYR A 78 -20.02 14.01 -0.95
C TYR A 78 -21.55 14.04 -1.15
N GLU A 79 -22.05 13.59 -2.29
CA GLU A 79 -23.49 13.41 -2.53
C GLU A 79 -24.10 12.43 -1.54
N HIS A 80 -23.50 11.25 -1.36
CA HIS A 80 -23.96 10.27 -0.39
C HIS A 80 -23.86 10.78 1.04
N MET A 81 -22.74 11.41 1.44
CA MET A 81 -22.58 12.04 2.76
C MET A 81 -23.68 13.07 3.05
N THR A 82 -24.00 13.91 2.06
CA THR A 82 -25.06 14.92 2.17
C THR A 82 -26.44 14.25 2.26
N SER A 83 -26.70 13.25 1.42
CA SER A 83 -27.99 12.54 1.39
C SER A 83 -28.28 11.82 2.71
N VAL A 84 -27.27 11.29 3.37
CA VAL A 84 -27.47 10.73 4.74
C VAL A 84 -27.89 11.84 5.71
N ARG A 85 -27.26 13.02 5.67
CA ARG A 85 -27.61 14.13 6.56
C ARG A 85 -29.02 14.67 6.34
N THR A 86 -29.47 14.74 5.09
CA THR A 86 -30.75 15.38 4.75
C THR A 86 -31.90 14.39 4.71
N ASN A 87 -31.66 13.14 4.30
CA ASN A 87 -32.70 12.17 4.00
C ASN A 87 -32.56 10.85 4.78
N GLY A 88 -31.50 10.69 5.60
CA GLY A 88 -31.26 9.46 6.35
C GLY A 88 -30.90 8.23 5.51
N THR A 89 -30.36 8.41 4.29
CA THR A 89 -30.12 7.35 3.31
C THR A 89 -28.85 6.53 3.62
N TYR A 90 -28.72 5.99 4.83
CA TYR A 90 -27.55 5.21 5.26
C TYR A 90 -27.28 3.98 4.37
N GLU A 91 -28.33 3.32 3.88
CA GLU A 91 -28.19 2.16 3.01
C GLU A 91 -27.42 2.50 1.70
N ASN A 92 -27.75 3.63 1.07
CA ASN A 92 -27.06 4.07 -0.14
C ASN A 92 -25.60 4.43 0.12
N TRP A 93 -25.31 5.01 1.27
CA TRP A 93 -23.94 5.28 1.72
C TRP A 93 -23.17 3.99 1.92
N CYS A 94 -23.74 3.02 2.65
CA CYS A 94 -23.09 1.73 2.88
C CYS A 94 -22.83 0.98 1.55
N LYS A 95 -23.79 0.96 0.62
CA LYS A 95 -23.60 0.37 -0.72
C LYS A 95 -22.44 1.03 -1.46
N PHE A 96 -22.38 2.35 -1.49
CA PHE A 96 -21.27 3.09 -2.11
C PHE A 96 -19.92 2.75 -1.46
N PHE A 97 -19.88 2.72 -0.12
CA PHE A 97 -18.67 2.38 0.62
C PHE A 97 -18.20 0.94 0.34
N LEU A 98 -19.13 -0.02 0.33
CA LEU A 98 -18.82 -1.43 0.03
C LEU A 98 -18.31 -1.59 -1.41
N SER A 99 -18.88 -0.89 -2.39
CA SER A 99 -18.34 -0.89 -3.77
C SER A 99 -16.91 -0.34 -3.82
N ALA A 100 -16.63 0.73 -3.09
CA ALA A 100 -15.27 1.26 -3.00
C ALA A 100 -14.29 0.29 -2.30
N ALA A 101 -14.75 -0.45 -1.30
CA ALA A 101 -13.96 -1.48 -0.62
C ALA A 101 -13.68 -2.68 -1.54
N GLU A 102 -14.67 -3.12 -2.31
CA GLU A 102 -14.54 -4.17 -3.32
C GLU A 102 -13.52 -3.79 -4.40
N GLU A 103 -13.65 -2.58 -4.99
CA GLU A 103 -12.69 -2.07 -5.98
C GLU A 103 -11.26 -2.01 -5.41
N ALA A 104 -11.12 -1.55 -4.16
CA ALA A 104 -9.82 -1.50 -3.48
C ALA A 104 -9.21 -2.89 -3.24
N ALA A 105 -10.05 -3.87 -2.88
CA ALA A 105 -9.61 -5.24 -2.67
C ALA A 105 -9.17 -5.90 -3.99
N GLN A 106 -9.93 -5.68 -5.06
CA GLN A 106 -9.58 -6.19 -6.39
C GLN A 106 -8.27 -5.58 -6.89
N ASP A 107 -8.07 -4.28 -6.73
CA ASP A 107 -6.83 -3.60 -7.13
C ASP A 107 -5.61 -4.11 -6.33
N ALA A 108 -5.79 -4.38 -5.04
CA ALA A 108 -4.75 -4.99 -4.21
C ALA A 108 -4.36 -6.39 -4.71
N LEU A 109 -5.34 -7.24 -5.06
CA LEU A 109 -5.10 -8.56 -5.63
C LEU A 109 -4.38 -8.48 -6.98
N ASP A 110 -4.82 -7.61 -7.87
CA ASP A 110 -4.18 -7.38 -9.18
C ASP A 110 -2.73 -6.90 -9.02
N THR A 111 -2.49 -6.04 -8.04
CA THR A 111 -1.14 -5.53 -7.71
C THR A 111 -0.23 -6.66 -7.22
N ILE A 112 -0.70 -7.50 -6.30
CA ILE A 112 0.03 -8.67 -5.79
C ILE A 112 0.35 -9.64 -6.94
N GLU A 113 -0.60 -9.92 -7.81
CA GLU A 113 -0.39 -10.81 -8.95
C GLU A 113 0.69 -10.27 -9.91
N ARG A 114 0.64 -8.98 -10.26
CA ARG A 114 1.66 -8.33 -11.10
C ARG A 114 3.04 -8.37 -10.44
N MET A 115 3.12 -8.12 -9.14
CA MET A 115 4.38 -8.21 -8.38
C MET A 115 4.93 -9.64 -8.40
N HIS A 116 4.06 -10.65 -8.23
CA HIS A 116 4.44 -12.06 -8.30
C HIS A 116 4.96 -12.43 -9.70
N GLN A 117 4.23 -12.08 -10.75
CA GLN A 117 4.63 -12.33 -12.15
C GLN A 117 5.97 -11.67 -12.47
N LEU A 118 6.18 -10.40 -12.06
CA LEU A 118 7.45 -9.71 -12.21
C LEU A 118 8.57 -10.45 -11.46
N SER A 119 8.33 -10.85 -10.22
CA SER A 119 9.28 -11.59 -9.38
C SER A 119 9.70 -12.90 -10.04
N VAL A 120 8.77 -13.70 -10.53
CA VAL A 120 9.04 -14.96 -11.24
C VAL A 120 9.86 -14.70 -12.51
N SER A 121 9.48 -13.74 -13.34
CA SER A 121 10.17 -13.43 -14.58
C SER A 121 11.61 -12.94 -14.36
N VAL A 122 11.80 -12.10 -13.34
CA VAL A 122 13.12 -11.58 -12.98
C VAL A 122 14.00 -12.70 -12.42
N ARG A 123 13.48 -13.55 -11.53
CA ARG A 123 14.22 -14.70 -11.01
C ARG A 123 14.70 -15.62 -12.14
N ALA A 124 13.84 -15.95 -13.09
CA ALA A 124 14.24 -16.76 -14.25
C ALA A 124 15.42 -16.12 -15.02
N ARG A 125 15.36 -14.81 -15.29
CA ARG A 125 16.42 -14.07 -16.01
C ARG A 125 17.73 -14.00 -15.26
N ILE A 126 17.72 -13.76 -13.95
CA ILE A 126 18.97 -13.63 -13.15
C ILE A 126 19.62 -14.95 -12.83
N THR A 127 18.86 -16.05 -12.81
CA THR A 127 19.40 -17.39 -12.54
C THR A 127 19.85 -18.12 -13.78
N ASP A 128 19.47 -17.65 -14.97
CA ASP A 128 19.88 -18.26 -16.23
C ASP A 128 21.40 -18.32 -16.36
N GLY A 129 21.92 -19.50 -16.74
CA GLY A 129 23.34 -19.77 -16.87
C GLY A 129 24.14 -19.80 -15.56
N VAL A 130 23.51 -19.58 -14.40
CA VAL A 130 24.20 -19.60 -13.11
C VAL A 130 24.37 -21.02 -12.60
N ARG A 131 25.63 -21.43 -12.37
CA ARG A 131 25.99 -22.73 -11.78
C ARG A 131 26.51 -22.52 -10.36
N GLY A 132 26.06 -23.40 -9.45
CA GLY A 132 26.52 -23.43 -8.06
C GLY A 132 25.53 -22.86 -7.04
N LYS A 133 25.25 -23.66 -6.00
CA LYS A 133 24.27 -23.34 -4.94
C LYS A 133 24.55 -22.01 -4.22
N ALA A 134 25.82 -21.72 -3.94
CA ALA A 134 26.21 -20.49 -3.25
C ALA A 134 25.94 -19.22 -4.08
N ALA A 135 26.12 -19.27 -5.42
CA ALA A 135 25.81 -18.16 -6.30
C ALA A 135 24.31 -17.93 -6.42
N LEU A 136 23.52 -19.00 -6.55
CA LEU A 136 22.06 -18.95 -6.56
C LEU A 136 21.52 -18.38 -5.25
N ALA A 137 22.00 -18.85 -4.09
CA ALA A 137 21.58 -18.33 -2.79
C ALA A 137 21.81 -16.82 -2.64
N LYS A 138 22.96 -16.32 -3.14
CA LYS A 138 23.23 -14.87 -3.13
C LYS A 138 22.30 -14.08 -4.07
N LEU A 139 21.96 -14.64 -5.24
CA LEU A 139 20.99 -14.01 -6.14
C LEU A 139 19.62 -13.89 -5.48
N GLU A 140 19.14 -14.96 -4.85
CA GLU A 140 17.87 -14.96 -4.11
C GLU A 140 17.90 -14.00 -2.92
N GLN A 141 18.99 -13.96 -2.16
CA GLN A 141 19.15 -13.02 -1.07
C GLN A 141 19.09 -11.56 -1.58
N PHE A 142 19.75 -11.26 -2.70
CA PHE A 142 19.75 -9.92 -3.29
C PHE A 142 18.37 -9.56 -3.87
N MET A 143 17.70 -10.49 -4.54
CA MET A 143 16.36 -10.29 -5.06
C MET A 143 15.35 -10.02 -3.94
N SER A 144 15.36 -10.84 -2.88
CA SER A 144 14.51 -10.63 -1.71
C SER A 144 14.80 -9.32 -0.98
N TYR A 145 16.03 -8.82 -1.03
CA TYR A 145 16.37 -7.51 -0.52
C TYR A 145 15.78 -6.39 -1.38
N LEU A 146 15.86 -6.50 -2.72
CA LEU A 146 15.29 -5.52 -3.65
C LEU A 146 13.77 -5.43 -3.56
N GLU A 147 13.08 -6.53 -3.31
CA GLU A 147 11.62 -6.55 -3.12
C GLU A 147 11.19 -5.78 -1.85
N ARG A 148 12.06 -5.70 -0.84
CA ARG A 148 11.84 -4.92 0.39
C ARG A 148 12.38 -3.50 0.31
N THR A 149 13.44 -3.30 -0.48
CA THR A 149 14.18 -2.03 -0.61
C THR A 149 14.43 -1.78 -2.10
N PRO A 150 13.42 -1.31 -2.85
CA PRO A 150 13.51 -1.18 -4.31
C PRO A 150 14.39 -0.01 -4.80
N ILE A 151 14.86 0.86 -3.88
CA ILE A 151 15.84 1.90 -4.17
C ILE A 151 17.04 1.66 -3.28
N ILE A 152 18.20 1.42 -3.85
CA ILE A 152 19.39 1.00 -3.14
C ILE A 152 20.61 1.86 -3.44
N GLU A 153 21.52 1.95 -2.45
CA GLU A 153 22.89 2.44 -2.60
C GLU A 153 23.88 1.32 -2.27
N ILE A 154 24.94 1.13 -3.07
CA ILE A 154 25.86 -0.01 -2.92
C ILE A 154 26.43 -0.10 -1.50
N LYS A 155 26.85 1.04 -0.91
CA LYS A 155 27.46 1.07 0.44
C LYS A 155 26.47 0.58 1.52
N ARG A 156 25.22 1.10 1.49
CA ARG A 156 24.18 0.73 2.44
C ARG A 156 23.79 -0.75 2.26
N THR A 157 23.56 -1.17 1.01
CA THR A 157 23.22 -2.56 0.69
C THR A 157 24.32 -3.54 1.11
N SER A 158 25.59 -3.16 1.00
CA SER A 158 26.71 -3.96 1.52
C SER A 158 26.59 -4.19 3.02
N SER A 159 26.30 -3.14 3.78
CA SER A 159 26.10 -3.21 5.24
C SER A 159 24.89 -4.08 5.59
N ASP A 160 23.74 -3.84 4.94
CA ASP A 160 22.48 -4.52 5.24
C ASP A 160 22.53 -6.02 4.93
N LEU A 161 23.26 -6.42 3.87
CA LEU A 161 23.43 -7.82 3.48
C LEU A 161 24.63 -8.54 4.15
N GLY A 162 25.49 -7.79 4.87
CA GLY A 162 26.75 -8.33 5.40
C GLY A 162 27.74 -8.72 4.28
N TRP A 163 27.68 -8.07 3.12
CA TRP A 163 28.54 -8.38 1.99
C TRP A 163 29.68 -7.37 1.86
N SER A 164 30.78 -7.79 1.21
CA SER A 164 31.82 -6.83 0.85
C SER A 164 31.33 -5.88 -0.26
N PHE A 165 31.84 -4.66 -0.30
CA PHE A 165 31.51 -3.66 -1.33
C PHE A 165 31.75 -4.20 -2.77
N PRO A 166 32.87 -4.90 -3.10
CA PRO A 166 33.08 -5.48 -4.42
C PRO A 166 32.01 -6.54 -4.78
N THR A 167 31.61 -7.36 -3.81
CA THR A 167 30.55 -8.37 -4.01
C THR A 167 29.24 -7.69 -4.35
N THR A 168 28.81 -6.71 -3.54
CA THR A 168 27.56 -5.97 -3.78
C THR A 168 27.58 -5.24 -5.11
N SER A 169 28.70 -4.58 -5.44
CA SER A 169 28.87 -3.89 -6.73
C SER A 169 28.73 -4.83 -7.93
N LYS A 170 29.27 -6.05 -7.81
CA LYS A 170 29.12 -7.09 -8.85
C LYS A 170 27.66 -7.49 -9.07
N TYR A 171 26.88 -7.64 -7.99
CA TYR A 171 25.46 -7.99 -8.10
C TYR A 171 24.63 -6.82 -8.62
N VAL A 172 24.87 -5.59 -8.13
CA VAL A 172 24.22 -4.39 -8.68
C VAL A 172 24.49 -4.26 -10.18
N LYS A 173 25.76 -4.43 -10.61
CA LYS A 173 26.10 -4.42 -12.03
C LYS A 173 25.34 -5.50 -12.81
N ARG A 174 25.31 -6.75 -12.33
CA ARG A 174 24.59 -7.85 -12.97
C ARG A 174 23.11 -7.52 -13.17
N PHE A 175 22.45 -6.96 -12.14
CA PHE A 175 21.03 -6.58 -12.21
C PHE A 175 20.80 -5.36 -13.10
N THR A 176 21.77 -4.45 -13.20
CA THR A 176 21.73 -3.33 -14.14
C THR A 176 21.91 -3.80 -15.58
N ASP A 177 22.88 -4.68 -15.83
CA ASP A 177 23.13 -5.26 -17.16
C ASP A 177 21.92 -6.10 -17.63
N ALA A 178 21.20 -6.73 -16.71
CA ALA A 178 19.93 -7.44 -16.97
C ALA A 178 18.71 -6.51 -17.12
N GLY A 179 18.88 -5.19 -17.02
CA GLY A 179 17.80 -4.20 -17.13
C GLY A 179 16.77 -4.23 -15.98
N ILE A 180 17.16 -4.76 -14.81
CA ILE A 180 16.31 -4.84 -13.62
C ILE A 180 16.51 -3.59 -12.76
N LEU A 181 17.76 -3.20 -12.55
CA LEU A 181 18.12 -1.97 -11.85
C LEU A 181 18.50 -0.86 -12.84
N LYS A 182 18.08 0.35 -12.55
CA LYS A 182 18.46 1.56 -13.29
C LYS A 182 19.09 2.55 -12.32
N GLU A 183 20.22 3.12 -12.69
CA GLU A 183 20.84 4.21 -11.94
C GLU A 183 19.99 5.48 -12.08
N VAL A 184 19.68 6.14 -10.93
CA VAL A 184 18.70 7.24 -10.88
C VAL A 184 19.28 8.57 -10.39
N THR A 185 20.56 8.63 -10.05
CA THR A 185 21.18 9.83 -9.43
C THR A 185 22.06 10.64 -10.35
N GLY A 186 22.62 10.06 -11.43
CA GLY A 186 23.60 10.70 -12.30
C GLY A 186 24.91 11.09 -11.60
N ARG A 187 25.18 10.54 -10.40
CA ARG A 187 26.33 10.90 -9.57
C ARG A 187 27.52 9.98 -9.82
N VAL A 188 28.74 10.51 -9.67
CA VAL A 188 29.96 9.69 -9.73
C VAL A 188 30.15 8.88 -8.44
N ARG A 189 29.77 9.43 -7.27
CA ARG A 189 29.83 8.79 -5.96
C ARG A 189 28.44 8.80 -5.30
N GLY A 190 28.15 7.78 -4.50
CA GLY A 190 26.84 7.64 -3.83
C GLY A 190 25.72 7.42 -4.85
N ARG A 191 25.96 6.60 -5.89
CA ARG A 191 24.96 6.24 -6.89
C ARG A 191 23.82 5.44 -6.27
N ALA A 192 22.60 5.84 -6.55
CA ALA A 192 21.39 5.08 -6.22
C ALA A 192 20.87 4.36 -7.46
N PHE A 193 20.35 3.16 -7.23
CA PHE A 193 19.78 2.30 -8.24
C PHE A 193 18.34 1.95 -7.85
N ALA A 194 17.43 2.03 -8.80
CA ALA A 194 16.02 1.77 -8.58
C ALA A 194 15.55 0.54 -9.36
N TYR A 195 14.73 -0.28 -8.73
CA TYR A 195 13.97 -1.35 -9.37
C TYR A 195 12.70 -0.77 -9.98
N GLU A 196 12.88 -0.09 -11.15
CA GLU A 196 11.84 0.74 -11.77
C GLU A 196 10.56 -0.02 -12.10
N GLN A 197 10.66 -1.26 -12.61
CA GLN A 197 9.49 -2.08 -12.95
C GLN A 197 8.65 -2.39 -11.71
N TYR A 198 9.30 -2.68 -10.58
CA TYR A 198 8.63 -2.92 -9.29
C TYR A 198 7.98 -1.64 -8.75
N LEU A 199 8.72 -0.53 -8.79
CA LEU A 199 8.21 0.77 -8.37
C LEU A 199 7.05 1.25 -9.25
N ALA A 200 7.05 0.95 -10.54
CA ALA A 200 5.95 1.31 -11.44
C ALA A 200 4.65 0.60 -11.07
N ILE A 201 4.71 -0.66 -10.61
CA ILE A 201 3.53 -1.38 -10.09
C ILE A 201 2.99 -0.69 -8.84
N LEU A 202 3.88 -0.34 -7.88
CA LEU A 202 3.49 0.30 -6.62
C LEU A 202 2.98 1.74 -6.79
N ARG A 203 3.46 2.46 -7.82
CA ARG A 203 3.12 3.88 -8.05
C ARG A 203 1.88 4.08 -8.90
N LYS A 204 1.28 3.03 -9.43
CA LYS A 204 0.09 3.11 -10.30
C LYS A 204 -1.00 4.02 -9.71
N ASP A 205 -1.18 3.95 -8.38
CA ASP A 205 -2.23 4.64 -7.65
C ASP A 205 -1.75 5.88 -6.88
N MET A 206 -0.46 6.23 -7.01
CA MET A 206 0.14 7.40 -6.34
C MET A 206 0.17 8.66 -7.21
N GLN A 207 -0.39 8.64 -8.41
CA GLN A 207 -0.49 9.85 -9.21
C GLN A 207 -1.41 10.86 -8.51
N PRO A 208 -0.99 12.14 -8.38
CA PRO A 208 -1.88 13.19 -7.86
C PRO A 208 -3.07 13.31 -8.79
N LEU A 209 -4.27 13.11 -8.24
CA LEU A 209 -5.55 13.41 -8.89
C LEU A 209 -5.78 14.91 -8.88
#